data_940fb37c85d8734b7986e799940f9c75
#
_entry.id   940fb37c85d8734b7986e799940f9c75
#
_cell.length_a   1.000
_cell.length_b   1.000
_cell.length_c   1.000
_cell.angle_alpha   90.00
_cell.angle_beta   90.00
_cell.angle_gamma   90.00
#
_symmetry.space_group_name_H-M   'P 1'
#
loop_
_entity.id
_entity.type
_entity.pdbx_description
1 polymer ?
#
loop_
_entity_poly.entity_id
_entity_poly.type
_entity_poly.pdbx_seq_one_letter_code
_entity_poly.pdbx_strand_id
1 'polypeptide(L)'
;MKSSRGLPSAMRMPAAAGCRAWRTFGRSRAPGRLQRARPCRRHQHPSAQPSRSGTAPCTRRGPARSRTAASPWALWVAALLTILATATGAQADLRFCNRTSYVLDLALGLEDKGGAATRGWFRVVPGQCRLVLQGTVEAEQIYVHARALELYGSPPVPQTGHAELCVADGNFVIAGARSCSTRKTQRPVPFTAVKPIETDLGLTATLAEEAEYNDDQARLAGIQRLLSLGGYDVNPIDGIPGKKTDTAITQFLKDHQLANEAAIAPSFFDVLAEAATKTQSDFAWCNDTAYTVMASLGVESNAAIVTRGWYRIEPGRCLKPPISGQPRRLYSYAEAVDKDGQTVKRGDQWLAWGGTTILCTRPDRFEISDHLDCGAQGLDMMGFALVDPGSGSSTLRLREP
;
A
#
# COMPACT_ATOMS: atom_id res chain seq x y z
N MET A 1 -17.02 69.38 23.22
CA MET A 1 -17.24 69.09 24.65
C MET A 1 -16.58 67.72 24.83
N LYS A 2 -15.28 67.65 25.26
CA LYS A 2 -14.79 67.37 26.63
C LYS A 2 -15.56 66.21 27.28
N SER A 3 -14.92 65.03 27.54
CA SER A 3 -13.97 64.71 28.57
C SER A 3 -13.66 63.18 28.45
N SER A 4 -12.49 62.65 28.25
CA SER A 4 -11.27 62.36 29.00
C SER A 4 -11.43 61.45 30.24
N ARG A 5 -10.48 60.47 30.32
CA ARG A 5 -9.92 59.71 31.46
C ARG A 5 -10.55 58.32 31.65
N GLY A 6 -9.80 57.24 31.93
CA GLY A 6 -8.41 57.11 32.30
C GLY A 6 -8.05 55.62 32.44
N LEU A 7 -6.80 55.27 32.19
CA LEU A 7 -6.12 54.07 32.67
C LEU A 7 -5.85 54.16 34.19
N PRO A 8 -5.71 53.07 34.89
CA PRO A 8 -4.44 52.60 35.38
C PRO A 8 -4.38 51.05 35.48
N SER A 9 -3.39 50.33 35.62
CA SER A 9 -2.00 50.35 36.12
C SER A 9 -1.47 48.92 36.08
N ALA A 10 -0.24 48.82 35.77
CA ALA A 10 0.56 47.62 35.85
C ALA A 10 0.67 47.07 37.28
N MET A 11 0.72 45.75 37.43
CA MET A 11 1.32 45.14 38.62
C MET A 11 2.33 44.09 38.22
N ARG A 12 3.48 44.33 38.84
CA ARG A 12 4.79 43.70 38.75
C ARG A 12 4.81 42.24 39.20
N MET A 13 5.72 41.51 38.63
CA MET A 13 6.35 40.27 39.19
C MET A 13 6.89 40.46 40.60
N PRO A 14 7.15 39.36 41.29
CA PRO A 14 8.48 39.15 41.80
C PRO A 14 9.14 37.84 41.39
N ALA A 15 10.43 37.96 41.11
CA ALA A 15 11.39 36.87 41.02
C ALA A 15 11.90 36.56 42.43
N ALA A 16 12.39 35.35 42.62
CA ALA A 16 13.58 34.90 43.34
C ALA A 16 13.36 33.48 43.89
N ALA A 17 14.11 32.51 43.42
CA ALA A 17 15.41 32.04 43.90
C ALA A 17 15.30 30.96 44.99
N GLY A 18 15.98 29.84 44.77
CA GLY A 18 16.20 28.83 45.78
C GLY A 18 16.82 27.53 45.29
N CYS A 19 18.11 27.56 44.94
CA CYS A 19 18.93 26.35 44.85
C CYS A 19 18.97 25.62 46.18
N ARG A 20 18.86 24.30 46.20
CA ARG A 20 19.62 23.44 47.11
C ARG A 20 19.92 22.07 46.51
N ALA A 21 21.20 21.88 46.36
CA ALA A 21 21.87 20.61 46.13
C ALA A 21 21.76 19.71 47.38
N TRP A 22 21.63 18.43 47.18
CA TRP A 22 22.09 17.44 48.15
C TRP A 22 23.00 16.45 47.45
N ARG A 23 24.23 16.47 47.94
CA ARG A 23 25.31 15.48 47.66
C ARG A 23 25.17 14.30 48.64
N THR A 24 25.60 13.18 48.13
CA THR A 24 26.64 12.25 48.63
C THR A 24 26.21 10.93 49.24
N PHE A 25 27.07 9.99 48.93
CA PHE A 25 27.48 8.69 49.49
C PHE A 25 26.80 7.48 48.83
N GLY A 26 27.52 6.46 48.34
CA GLY A 26 28.87 6.04 48.68
C GLY A 26 29.42 4.98 47.71
N ARG A 27 30.71 4.92 47.75
CA ARG A 27 31.62 3.96 47.10
C ARG A 27 31.43 2.50 47.53
N SER A 28 31.69 1.57 46.62
CA SER A 28 32.72 0.53 46.75
C SER A 28 32.85 -0.37 45.55
N ARG A 29 33.99 -0.27 44.91
CA ARG A 29 35.03 -1.27 44.64
C ARG A 29 34.72 -2.38 43.64
N ALA A 30 35.45 -2.28 42.52
CA ALA A 30 35.93 -3.35 41.65
C ALA A 30 36.98 -4.22 42.47
N PRO A 31 37.56 -5.30 41.93
CA PRO A 31 37.85 -5.65 40.56
C PRO A 31 37.76 -7.17 40.25
N GLY A 32 37.85 -7.57 38.97
CA GLY A 32 38.08 -8.97 38.65
C GLY A 32 38.09 -9.37 37.18
N ARG A 33 39.27 -9.20 36.62
CA ARG A 33 39.95 -10.04 35.61
C ARG A 33 39.39 -10.18 34.17
N LEU A 34 40.13 -9.54 33.31
CA LEU A 34 40.39 -9.88 31.89
C LEU A 34 40.77 -11.37 31.72
N GLN A 35 40.10 -12.08 30.89
CA GLN A 35 40.65 -13.27 30.23
C GLN A 35 40.63 -13.04 28.71
N ARG A 36 41.84 -13.01 28.18
CA ARG A 36 42.20 -12.93 26.76
C ARG A 36 41.81 -14.25 26.05
N ALA A 37 41.06 -14.18 25.02
CA ALA A 37 40.92 -15.27 24.05
C ALA A 37 42.14 -15.29 23.12
N ARG A 38 42.78 -16.46 23.01
CA ARG A 38 43.89 -16.73 22.09
C ARG A 38 43.36 -17.17 20.72
N PRO A 39 44.06 -16.86 19.62
CA PRO A 39 43.65 -17.25 18.27
C PRO A 39 44.10 -18.68 17.95
N CYS A 40 43.23 -19.43 17.26
CA CYS A 40 43.57 -20.76 16.68
C CYS A 40 44.51 -20.60 15.47
N ARG A 41 45.65 -21.31 15.58
CA ARG A 41 46.67 -21.46 14.57
C ARG A 41 46.18 -22.43 13.45
N ARG A 42 46.44 -22.03 12.22
CA ARG A 42 46.58 -22.89 11.03
C ARG A 42 47.68 -23.96 11.24
N HIS A 43 47.42 -25.20 10.89
CA HIS A 43 48.46 -26.19 10.59
C HIS A 43 48.42 -26.54 9.13
N GLN A 44 49.59 -26.32 8.52
CA GLN A 44 49.95 -26.70 7.17
C GLN A 44 50.37 -28.17 7.12
N HIS A 45 50.21 -28.77 5.94
CA HIS A 45 50.75 -30.03 5.50
C HIS A 45 52.26 -30.18 5.77
N PRO A 46 52.75 -31.49 5.78
CA PRO A 46 53.65 -31.81 4.71
C PRO A 46 53.43 -33.20 4.02
N SER A 47 53.79 -33.19 2.77
CA SER A 47 54.04 -34.25 1.81
C SER A 47 55.15 -35.23 2.21
N ALA A 48 54.99 -36.52 1.90
CA ALA A 48 56.11 -37.41 1.54
C ALA A 48 55.60 -38.70 0.87
N GLN A 49 56.04 -38.95 -0.34
CA GLN A 49 56.23 -40.26 -1.01
C GLN A 49 57.69 -40.71 -0.79
N PRO A 50 58.19 -41.91 -1.32
CA PRO A 50 57.63 -43.24 -1.58
C PRO A 50 58.55 -44.37 -1.07
N SER A 51 58.14 -45.61 -1.10
CA SER A 51 59.09 -46.68 -1.37
C SER A 51 58.46 -48.02 -1.75
N ARG A 52 59.13 -48.62 -2.71
CA ARG A 52 58.92 -49.86 -3.42
C ARG A 52 59.18 -51.13 -2.57
N SER A 53 58.58 -52.23 -3.00
CA SER A 53 59.01 -53.63 -3.17
C SER A 53 57.84 -54.55 -2.83
N GLY A 54 57.39 -55.49 -3.68
CA GLY A 54 58.03 -56.50 -4.43
C GLY A 54 57.33 -57.80 -4.11
N THR A 55 57.06 -58.58 -5.14
CA THR A 55 56.78 -60.02 -5.19
C THR A 55 55.36 -60.49 -5.47
N ALA A 56 55.24 -61.07 -6.64
CA ALA A 56 54.16 -61.94 -7.12
C ALA A 56 54.40 -63.42 -6.59
N PRO A 57 53.66 -64.45 -7.04
CA PRO A 57 52.25 -64.57 -7.46
C PRO A 57 51.53 -65.74 -6.75
N CYS A 58 50.24 -65.80 -6.73
CA CYS A 58 49.49 -67.06 -6.55
C CYS A 58 48.28 -67.13 -7.45
N THR A 59 48.36 -67.99 -8.43
CA THR A 59 47.27 -68.39 -9.30
C THR A 59 46.17 -69.12 -8.53
N ARG A 60 44.95 -68.70 -8.65
CA ARG A 60 43.75 -69.51 -8.41
C ARG A 60 42.76 -69.34 -9.53
N ARG A 61 42.58 -70.43 -10.33
CA ARG A 61 41.49 -70.53 -11.28
C ARG A 61 40.13 -70.47 -10.60
N GLY A 62 39.31 -69.50 -10.94
CA GLY A 62 37.91 -69.47 -10.60
C GLY A 62 37.07 -69.84 -11.82
N PRO A 63 35.86 -70.37 -11.64
CA PRO A 63 35.06 -70.95 -12.72
C PRO A 63 34.47 -69.85 -13.65
N ALA A 64 34.34 -70.28 -14.92
CA ALA A 64 33.78 -69.50 -16.01
C ALA A 64 32.34 -68.99 -15.66
N ARG A 65 32.14 -67.67 -15.60
CA ARG A 65 30.84 -67.12 -15.63
C ARG A 65 30.37 -66.87 -17.07
N SER A 66 29.32 -67.60 -17.43
CA SER A 66 28.61 -67.42 -18.67
C SER A 66 28.12 -65.92 -18.78
N ARG A 67 28.65 -65.23 -19.76
CA ARG A 67 28.15 -63.94 -20.19
C ARG A 67 26.82 -64.17 -20.95
N THR A 68 25.72 -64.03 -20.32
CA THR A 68 24.41 -63.76 -20.99
C THR A 68 24.52 -62.39 -21.61
N ALA A 69 24.62 -62.33 -22.94
CA ALA A 69 24.51 -61.07 -23.68
C ALA A 69 23.15 -60.51 -23.47
N ALA A 70 23.06 -59.40 -22.72
CA ALA A 70 21.86 -58.61 -22.59
C ALA A 70 21.50 -58.00 -23.96
N SER A 71 20.33 -58.33 -24.45
CA SER A 71 19.82 -57.86 -25.73
C SER A 71 19.81 -56.32 -25.72
N PRO A 72 20.33 -55.65 -26.77
CA PRO A 72 20.34 -54.18 -26.85
C PRO A 72 18.95 -53.56 -26.77
N TRP A 73 17.91 -54.30 -27.01
CA TRP A 73 16.50 -53.85 -26.89
C TRP A 73 16.06 -53.60 -25.45
N ALA A 74 16.63 -54.31 -24.47
CA ALA A 74 16.29 -54.12 -23.06
C ALA A 74 16.84 -52.78 -22.50
N LEU A 75 17.96 -52.29 -23.03
CA LEU A 75 18.51 -50.98 -22.64
C LEU A 75 17.72 -49.80 -23.20
N TRP A 76 17.13 -49.92 -24.40
CA TRP A 76 16.28 -48.89 -24.98
C TRP A 76 14.94 -48.78 -24.30
N VAL A 77 14.33 -49.87 -23.85
CA VAL A 77 13.07 -49.88 -23.12
C VAL A 77 13.26 -49.28 -21.71
N ALA A 78 14.37 -49.55 -21.03
CA ALA A 78 14.70 -48.95 -19.74
C ALA A 78 14.95 -47.43 -19.84
N ALA A 79 15.65 -46.98 -20.92
CA ALA A 79 15.87 -45.55 -21.19
C ALA A 79 14.56 -44.78 -21.53
N LEU A 80 13.61 -45.42 -22.26
CA LEU A 80 12.34 -44.83 -22.56
C LEU A 80 11.43 -44.70 -21.30
N LEU A 81 11.46 -45.70 -20.41
CA LEU A 81 10.69 -45.67 -19.15
C LEU A 81 11.20 -44.63 -18.15
N THR A 82 12.52 -44.32 -18.16
CA THR A 82 13.06 -43.26 -17.31
C THR A 82 12.75 -41.83 -17.79
N ILE A 83 12.53 -41.66 -19.11
CA ILE A 83 12.13 -40.35 -19.68
C ILE A 83 10.64 -40.01 -19.40
N LEU A 84 9.78 -41.05 -19.27
CA LEU A 84 8.37 -40.83 -18.96
C LEU A 84 8.08 -40.51 -17.47
N ALA A 85 9.02 -40.68 -16.56
CA ALA A 85 8.83 -40.51 -15.12
C ALA A 85 9.14 -39.09 -14.61
N THR A 86 9.54 -38.14 -15.45
CA THR A 86 9.91 -36.79 -15.04
C THR A 86 9.01 -35.67 -15.57
N ALA A 87 7.82 -36.01 -16.03
CA ALA A 87 6.78 -34.99 -16.17
C ALA A 87 6.21 -34.68 -14.79
N THR A 88 7.03 -34.06 -13.92
CA THR A 88 6.50 -33.32 -12.78
C THR A 88 5.68 -32.20 -13.38
N GLY A 89 4.35 -32.30 -13.30
CA GLY A 89 3.47 -31.21 -13.66
C GLY A 89 3.98 -29.95 -12.98
N ALA A 90 4.27 -28.94 -13.76
CA ALA A 90 4.67 -27.64 -13.23
C ALA A 90 3.57 -27.17 -12.29
N GLN A 91 3.82 -27.23 -10.98
CA GLN A 91 2.93 -26.63 -9.99
C GLN A 91 3.09 -25.13 -10.15
N ALA A 92 2.10 -24.50 -10.76
CA ALA A 92 2.14 -23.08 -11.02
C ALA A 92 1.43 -22.34 -9.88
N ASP A 93 2.19 -21.98 -8.84
CA ASP A 93 1.74 -21.03 -7.81
C ASP A 93 1.19 -19.75 -8.44
N LEU A 94 0.14 -19.18 -7.88
CA LEU A 94 -0.43 -17.90 -8.33
C LEU A 94 0.03 -16.75 -7.41
N ARG A 95 0.62 -15.73 -8.04
CA ARG A 95 1.10 -14.51 -7.38
C ARG A 95 0.43 -13.27 -7.96
N PHE A 96 0.22 -12.28 -7.10
CA PHE A 96 -0.16 -10.93 -7.51
C PHE A 96 0.96 -9.95 -7.14
N CYS A 97 1.39 -9.18 -8.13
CA CYS A 97 2.39 -8.11 -7.98
C CYS A 97 1.70 -6.76 -7.98
N ASN A 98 2.08 -5.89 -7.05
CA ASN A 98 1.53 -4.55 -6.93
C ASN A 98 2.52 -3.52 -7.47
N ARG A 99 2.29 -3.02 -8.67
CA ARG A 99 3.01 -1.91 -9.31
C ARG A 99 2.24 -0.59 -9.24
N THR A 100 1.44 -0.43 -8.19
CA THR A 100 0.82 0.85 -7.86
C THR A 100 1.54 1.52 -6.69
N SER A 101 1.32 2.80 -6.48
CA SER A 101 1.81 3.54 -5.31
C SER A 101 0.93 3.36 -4.06
N TYR A 102 0.00 2.44 -4.07
CA TYR A 102 -0.97 2.21 -2.99
C TYR A 102 -0.77 0.85 -2.34
N VAL A 103 -0.90 0.78 -1.03
CA VAL A 103 -1.03 -0.50 -0.32
C VAL A 103 -2.42 -1.04 -0.62
N LEU A 104 -2.48 -2.25 -1.17
CA LEU A 104 -3.71 -2.88 -1.62
C LEU A 104 -4.08 -4.08 -0.75
N ASP A 105 -5.37 -4.25 -0.48
CA ASP A 105 -5.96 -5.49 -0.04
C ASP A 105 -6.66 -6.16 -1.23
N LEU A 106 -6.27 -7.40 -1.56
CA LEU A 106 -6.75 -8.14 -2.70
C LEU A 106 -7.69 -9.28 -2.28
N ALA A 107 -8.75 -9.49 -3.05
CA ALA A 107 -9.54 -10.70 -3.03
C ALA A 107 -9.38 -11.45 -4.35
N LEU A 108 -9.09 -12.75 -4.27
CA LEU A 108 -9.00 -13.67 -5.39
C LEU A 108 -10.38 -14.29 -5.67
N GLY A 109 -10.80 -14.34 -6.93
CA GLY A 109 -11.92 -15.09 -7.41
C GLY A 109 -11.46 -16.20 -8.36
N LEU A 110 -11.98 -17.39 -8.21
CA LEU A 110 -11.73 -18.53 -9.09
C LEU A 110 -13.08 -19.06 -9.57
N GLU A 111 -13.21 -19.32 -10.84
CA GLU A 111 -14.43 -19.88 -11.43
C GLU A 111 -14.09 -21.06 -12.32
N ASP A 112 -14.85 -22.13 -12.16
CA ASP A 112 -14.84 -23.33 -12.98
C ASP A 112 -16.29 -23.76 -13.31
N LYS A 113 -16.46 -24.94 -13.93
CA LYS A 113 -17.78 -25.52 -14.24
C LYS A 113 -18.63 -25.79 -13.01
N GLY A 114 -18.02 -25.92 -11.84
CA GLY A 114 -18.68 -26.17 -10.56
C GLY A 114 -19.16 -24.91 -9.86
N GLY A 115 -18.75 -23.72 -10.33
CA GLY A 115 -19.14 -22.43 -9.80
C GLY A 115 -17.97 -21.52 -9.45
N ALA A 116 -18.26 -20.43 -8.75
CA ALA A 116 -17.26 -19.46 -8.35
C ALA A 116 -16.96 -19.55 -6.86
N ALA A 117 -15.68 -19.37 -6.51
CA ALA A 117 -15.21 -19.25 -5.14
C ALA A 117 -14.36 -17.99 -4.98
N THR A 118 -14.39 -17.37 -3.80
CA THR A 118 -13.55 -16.20 -3.48
C THR A 118 -12.80 -16.39 -2.19
N ARG A 119 -11.60 -15.78 -2.13
CA ARG A 119 -10.73 -15.78 -0.95
C ARG A 119 -10.04 -14.43 -0.79
N GLY A 120 -9.96 -13.90 0.42
CA GLY A 120 -9.28 -12.63 0.76
C GLY A 120 -9.18 -12.46 2.27
N TRP A 121 -8.56 -11.42 2.80
CA TRP A 121 -7.88 -10.36 2.06
C TRP A 121 -6.37 -10.61 2.07
N PHE A 122 -5.73 -10.35 0.95
CA PHE A 122 -4.29 -10.46 0.82
C PHE A 122 -3.71 -9.05 0.71
N ARG A 123 -3.00 -8.59 1.73
CA ARG A 123 -2.31 -7.29 1.66
C ARG A 123 -1.08 -7.39 0.79
N VAL A 124 -0.96 -6.51 -0.20
CA VAL A 124 0.19 -6.42 -1.10
C VAL A 124 0.68 -4.98 -1.12
N VAL A 125 1.87 -4.75 -0.57
CA VAL A 125 2.47 -3.41 -0.55
C VAL A 125 3.09 -3.07 -1.90
N PRO A 126 3.26 -1.78 -2.22
CA PRO A 126 3.88 -1.33 -3.47
C PRO A 126 5.24 -1.99 -3.74
N GLY A 127 5.46 -2.40 -4.98
CA GLY A 127 6.69 -3.05 -5.43
C GLY A 127 6.87 -4.49 -4.97
N GLN A 128 5.85 -5.12 -4.39
CA GLN A 128 5.94 -6.52 -3.95
C GLN A 128 4.96 -7.44 -4.68
N CYS A 129 5.37 -8.70 -4.78
CA CYS A 129 4.52 -9.80 -5.24
C CYS A 129 4.15 -10.70 -4.05
N ARG A 130 2.89 -11.08 -3.95
CA ARG A 130 2.40 -11.98 -2.92
C ARG A 130 1.84 -13.26 -3.50
N LEU A 131 2.24 -14.39 -2.93
CA LEU A 131 1.65 -15.68 -3.20
C LEU A 131 0.22 -15.71 -2.61
N VAL A 132 -0.78 -15.94 -3.46
CA VAL A 132 -2.21 -15.98 -3.07
C VAL A 132 -2.80 -17.37 -3.16
N LEU A 133 -2.22 -18.24 -4.01
CA LEU A 133 -2.59 -19.65 -4.13
C LEU A 133 -1.35 -20.49 -4.38
N GLN A 134 -1.21 -21.59 -3.64
CA GLN A 134 -0.15 -22.58 -3.81
C GLN A 134 -0.64 -23.76 -4.64
N GLY A 135 0.24 -24.29 -5.50
CA GLY A 135 -0.06 -25.46 -6.30
C GLY A 135 -0.77 -25.15 -7.61
N THR A 136 -1.32 -26.16 -8.23
CA THR A 136 -1.96 -26.05 -9.55
C THR A 136 -3.24 -25.23 -9.47
N VAL A 137 -3.36 -24.25 -10.35
CA VAL A 137 -4.58 -23.45 -10.48
C VAL A 137 -5.49 -24.12 -11.51
N GLU A 138 -6.51 -24.83 -11.02
CA GLU A 138 -7.52 -25.49 -11.84
C GLU A 138 -8.78 -24.59 -11.93
N ALA A 139 -8.68 -23.46 -12.62
CA ALA A 139 -9.80 -22.54 -12.83
C ALA A 139 -9.88 -22.15 -14.30
N GLU A 140 -11.09 -22.09 -14.84
CA GLU A 140 -11.34 -21.60 -16.20
C GLU A 140 -11.16 -20.08 -16.28
N GLN A 141 -11.46 -19.39 -15.17
CA GLN A 141 -11.30 -17.94 -15.07
C GLN A 141 -10.78 -17.52 -13.69
N ILE A 142 -9.82 -16.64 -13.71
CA ILE A 142 -9.25 -16.00 -12.52
C ILE A 142 -9.71 -14.55 -12.46
N TYR A 143 -10.14 -14.12 -11.29
CA TYR A 143 -10.60 -12.77 -11.03
C TYR A 143 -9.86 -12.16 -9.86
N VAL A 144 -9.74 -10.84 -9.86
CA VAL A 144 -9.22 -10.06 -8.73
C VAL A 144 -10.15 -8.89 -8.43
N HIS A 145 -10.35 -8.64 -7.15
CA HIS A 145 -10.86 -7.38 -6.64
C HIS A 145 -9.77 -6.75 -5.77
N ALA A 146 -9.40 -5.51 -6.10
CA ALA A 146 -8.40 -4.76 -5.36
C ALA A 146 -9.03 -3.55 -4.70
N ARG A 147 -8.73 -3.30 -3.43
CA ARG A 147 -9.07 -2.07 -2.75
C ARG A 147 -7.84 -1.45 -2.11
N ALA A 148 -7.69 -0.15 -2.21
CA ALA A 148 -6.69 0.58 -1.46
C ALA A 148 -7.13 0.73 0.01
N LEU A 149 -6.17 0.97 0.91
CA LEU A 149 -6.49 1.30 2.30
C LEU A 149 -7.35 2.58 2.35
N GLU A 150 -8.27 2.64 3.31
CA GLU A 150 -9.20 3.77 3.48
C GLU A 150 -8.48 5.13 3.63
N LEU A 151 -7.26 5.11 4.19
CA LEU A 151 -6.43 6.31 4.34
C LEU A 151 -6.12 7.05 3.03
N TYR A 152 -6.26 6.39 1.88
CA TYR A 152 -6.08 7.03 0.57
C TYR A 152 -7.37 7.68 0.02
N GLY A 153 -8.47 7.60 0.72
CA GLY A 153 -9.79 8.11 0.29
C GLY A 153 -10.43 7.23 -0.79
N SER A 154 -10.89 7.86 -1.88
CA SER A 154 -11.54 7.12 -2.98
C SER A 154 -10.58 6.11 -3.59
N PRO A 155 -11.04 4.90 -3.92
CA PRO A 155 -10.20 3.87 -4.50
C PRO A 155 -9.47 4.37 -5.74
N PRO A 156 -8.14 4.37 -5.75
CA PRO A 156 -7.38 4.85 -6.90
C PRO A 156 -7.28 3.80 -8.02
N VAL A 157 -7.59 2.55 -7.69
CA VAL A 157 -7.56 1.46 -8.66
C VAL A 157 -8.93 1.38 -9.31
N PRO A 158 -9.05 1.62 -10.62
CA PRO A 158 -10.33 1.53 -11.30
C PRO A 158 -10.86 0.10 -11.22
N GLN A 159 -12.04 -0.05 -10.63
CA GLN A 159 -12.78 -1.31 -10.57
C GLN A 159 -13.56 -1.47 -11.88
N THR A 160 -12.87 -1.84 -12.95
CA THR A 160 -13.49 -2.02 -14.28
C THR A 160 -14.10 -3.40 -14.49
N GLY A 161 -14.10 -4.25 -13.46
CA GLY A 161 -14.61 -5.61 -13.54
C GLY A 161 -16.12 -5.68 -13.63
N HIS A 162 -16.61 -6.63 -14.43
CA HIS A 162 -18.04 -6.87 -14.64
C HIS A 162 -18.57 -8.10 -13.89
N ALA A 163 -17.69 -8.89 -13.28
CA ALA A 163 -18.08 -10.08 -12.52
C ALA A 163 -18.39 -9.69 -11.08
N GLU A 164 -19.64 -9.77 -10.65
CA GLU A 164 -20.00 -9.58 -9.25
C GLU A 164 -19.79 -10.88 -8.48
N LEU A 165 -18.85 -10.85 -7.51
CA LEU A 165 -18.58 -11.97 -6.62
C LEU A 165 -18.62 -11.50 -5.17
N CYS A 166 -18.92 -12.44 -4.27
CA CYS A 166 -19.08 -12.16 -2.85
C CYS A 166 -17.74 -12.00 -2.13
N VAL A 167 -17.66 -10.99 -1.27
CA VAL A 167 -16.60 -10.81 -0.27
C VAL A 167 -17.21 -10.69 1.12
N ALA A 168 -16.38 -10.80 2.16
CA ALA A 168 -16.77 -10.53 3.53
C ALA A 168 -15.72 -9.64 4.22
N ASP A 169 -16.07 -9.09 5.38
CA ASP A 169 -15.15 -8.38 6.22
C ASP A 169 -14.14 -9.34 6.87
N GLY A 170 -12.91 -8.89 7.10
CA GLY A 170 -11.83 -9.73 7.60
C GLY A 170 -11.39 -10.81 6.59
N ASN A 171 -10.66 -11.82 7.05
CA ASN A 171 -10.22 -12.93 6.20
C ASN A 171 -11.39 -13.87 5.89
N PHE A 172 -11.53 -14.27 4.62
CA PHE A 172 -12.65 -15.11 4.20
C PHE A 172 -12.26 -16.13 3.13
N VAL A 173 -13.07 -17.21 3.06
CA VAL A 173 -13.16 -18.15 1.94
C VAL A 173 -14.65 -18.40 1.70
N ILE A 174 -15.15 -18.11 0.51
CA ILE A 174 -16.57 -18.24 0.14
C ILE A 174 -16.66 -19.17 -1.07
N ALA A 175 -17.30 -20.31 -0.89
CA ALA A 175 -17.77 -21.17 -1.98
C ALA A 175 -19.15 -20.68 -2.45
N GLY A 176 -19.46 -20.84 -3.75
CA GLY A 176 -20.70 -20.34 -4.32
C GLY A 176 -20.80 -18.82 -4.33
N ALA A 177 -19.67 -18.15 -4.64
CA ALA A 177 -19.46 -16.70 -4.52
C ALA A 177 -20.33 -15.86 -5.48
N ARG A 178 -21.16 -16.45 -6.34
CA ARG A 178 -22.16 -15.76 -7.17
C ARG A 178 -23.41 -15.38 -6.38
N SER A 179 -23.63 -15.98 -5.19
CA SER A 179 -24.82 -15.74 -4.36
C SER A 179 -24.41 -15.40 -2.94
N CYS A 180 -24.45 -14.12 -2.59
CA CYS A 180 -23.98 -13.62 -1.29
C CYS A 180 -24.99 -13.87 -0.18
N SER A 181 -24.52 -14.41 0.94
CA SER A 181 -25.32 -14.64 2.14
C SER A 181 -25.30 -13.43 3.07
N THR A 182 -26.39 -12.73 3.18
CA THR A 182 -26.55 -11.59 4.11
C THR A 182 -26.35 -11.97 5.57
N ARG A 183 -26.70 -13.22 5.95
CA ARG A 183 -26.49 -13.75 7.30
C ARG A 183 -25.01 -13.88 7.68
N LYS A 184 -24.11 -13.94 6.68
CA LYS A 184 -22.65 -14.06 6.87
C LYS A 184 -21.92 -12.75 6.56
N THR A 185 -22.62 -11.62 6.58
CA THR A 185 -22.04 -10.29 6.25
C THR A 185 -21.35 -10.24 4.88
N GLN A 186 -21.80 -11.09 3.95
CA GLN A 186 -21.26 -11.12 2.60
C GLN A 186 -21.93 -10.04 1.75
N ARG A 187 -21.14 -9.42 0.87
CA ARG A 187 -21.63 -8.43 -0.08
C ARG A 187 -21.01 -8.64 -1.45
N PRO A 188 -21.77 -8.37 -2.53
CA PRO A 188 -21.22 -8.40 -3.88
C PRO A 188 -20.30 -7.21 -4.11
N VAL A 189 -19.20 -7.44 -4.81
CA VAL A 189 -18.30 -6.40 -5.31
C VAL A 189 -17.83 -6.75 -6.72
N PRO A 190 -17.47 -5.77 -7.55
CA PRO A 190 -16.98 -6.03 -8.90
C PRO A 190 -15.58 -6.66 -8.87
N PHE A 191 -15.42 -7.75 -9.60
CA PHE A 191 -14.14 -8.40 -9.84
C PHE A 191 -13.72 -8.23 -11.29
N THR A 192 -12.43 -8.00 -11.51
CA THR A 192 -11.83 -7.92 -12.84
C THR A 192 -11.23 -9.27 -13.22
N ALA A 193 -11.56 -9.77 -14.42
CA ALA A 193 -10.94 -10.96 -14.97
C ALA A 193 -9.45 -10.66 -15.28
N VAL A 194 -8.55 -11.54 -14.85
CA VAL A 194 -7.13 -11.43 -15.09
C VAL A 194 -6.61 -12.66 -15.84
N LYS A 195 -5.58 -12.43 -16.66
CA LYS A 195 -4.83 -13.50 -17.34
C LYS A 195 -3.41 -13.46 -16.81
N PRO A 196 -3.07 -14.27 -15.79
CA PRO A 196 -1.70 -14.36 -15.31
C PRO A 196 -0.77 -14.85 -16.42
N ILE A 197 0.44 -14.36 -16.40
CA ILE A 197 1.55 -14.83 -17.27
C ILE A 197 2.39 -15.84 -16.50
N GLU A 198 2.94 -16.81 -17.20
CA GLU A 198 3.88 -17.75 -16.62
C GLU A 198 5.24 -17.07 -16.48
N THR A 199 5.83 -17.17 -15.29
CA THR A 199 7.15 -16.64 -14.95
C THR A 199 7.95 -17.73 -14.23
N ASP A 200 9.22 -17.48 -13.95
CA ASP A 200 10.07 -18.39 -13.16
C ASP A 200 9.51 -18.62 -11.74
N LEU A 201 8.62 -17.74 -11.28
CA LEU A 201 7.97 -17.82 -9.97
C LEU A 201 6.56 -18.43 -10.01
N GLY A 202 6.13 -18.96 -11.17
CA GLY A 202 4.78 -19.47 -11.43
C GLY A 202 3.89 -18.44 -12.14
N LEU A 203 2.58 -18.63 -12.04
CA LEU A 203 1.59 -17.73 -12.62
C LEU A 203 1.59 -16.37 -11.90
N THR A 204 1.78 -15.30 -12.64
CA THR A 204 1.89 -13.95 -12.08
C THR A 204 0.90 -13.00 -12.75
N ALA A 205 0.10 -12.31 -11.96
CA ALA A 205 -0.73 -11.19 -12.40
C ALA A 205 -0.24 -9.88 -11.76
N THR A 206 -0.17 -8.80 -12.54
CA THR A 206 0.32 -7.51 -12.10
C THR A 206 -0.82 -6.49 -12.06
N LEU A 207 -0.90 -5.76 -10.96
CA LEU A 207 -1.77 -4.60 -10.79
C LEU A 207 -0.91 -3.34 -10.99
N ALA A 208 -1.29 -2.49 -11.94
CA ALA A 208 -0.57 -1.25 -12.26
C ALA A 208 -1.55 -0.07 -12.27
N GLU A 209 -1.02 1.14 -12.08
CA GLU A 209 -1.71 2.40 -12.30
C GLU A 209 -1.18 3.08 -13.58
N GLU A 210 -1.78 4.19 -13.98
CA GLU A 210 -1.41 4.90 -15.23
C GLU A 210 0.07 5.31 -15.32
N ALA A 211 0.75 5.47 -14.18
CA ALA A 211 2.17 5.81 -14.13
C ALA A 211 3.10 4.65 -14.55
N GLU A 212 2.57 3.43 -14.71
CA GLU A 212 3.30 2.23 -15.17
C GLU A 212 4.65 1.99 -14.46
N TYR A 213 4.67 2.10 -13.15
CA TYR A 213 5.87 1.88 -12.34
C TYR A 213 6.45 0.47 -12.52
N ASN A 214 7.78 0.35 -12.50
CA ASN A 214 8.43 -0.92 -12.18
C ASN A 214 8.37 -1.18 -10.66
N ASP A 215 8.89 -2.32 -10.18
CA ASP A 215 8.73 -2.72 -8.78
C ASP A 215 9.44 -1.75 -7.81
N ASP A 216 10.65 -1.28 -8.14
CA ASP A 216 11.38 -0.31 -7.31
C ASP A 216 10.71 1.06 -7.31
N GLN A 217 10.25 1.51 -8.47
CA GLN A 217 9.50 2.76 -8.59
C GLN A 217 8.18 2.71 -7.82
N ALA A 218 7.43 1.62 -7.93
CA ALA A 218 6.19 1.43 -7.18
C ALA A 218 6.44 1.47 -5.67
N ARG A 219 7.50 0.78 -5.20
CA ARG A 219 7.91 0.82 -3.79
C ARG A 219 8.19 2.25 -3.34
N LEU A 220 8.99 2.99 -4.08
CA LEU A 220 9.37 4.35 -3.71
C LEU A 220 8.18 5.32 -3.79
N ALA A 221 7.36 5.23 -4.85
CA ALA A 221 6.14 6.02 -4.98
C ALA A 221 5.16 5.75 -3.83
N GLY A 222 5.06 4.50 -3.37
CA GLY A 222 4.26 4.14 -2.21
C GLY A 222 4.77 4.77 -0.91
N ILE A 223 6.08 4.79 -0.70
CA ILE A 223 6.72 5.48 0.43
C ILE A 223 6.46 6.99 0.33
N GLN A 224 6.71 7.61 -0.83
CA GLN A 224 6.44 9.03 -1.07
C GLN A 224 4.96 9.37 -0.76
N ARG A 225 4.02 8.55 -1.22
CA ARG A 225 2.59 8.77 -0.98
C ARG A 225 2.23 8.73 0.50
N LEU A 226 2.71 7.74 1.23
CA LEU A 226 2.42 7.62 2.67
C LEU A 226 3.12 8.71 3.49
N LEU A 227 4.34 9.10 3.15
CA LEU A 227 5.02 10.24 3.76
C LEU A 227 4.25 11.55 3.50
N SER A 228 3.78 11.77 2.26
CA SER A 228 2.94 12.92 1.93
C SER A 228 1.66 12.94 2.76
N LEU A 229 0.99 11.79 2.94
CA LEU A 229 -0.18 11.67 3.82
C LEU A 229 0.17 11.88 5.29
N GLY A 230 1.39 11.57 5.70
CA GLY A 230 1.94 11.88 7.02
C GLY A 230 2.35 13.34 7.22
N GLY A 231 2.22 14.20 6.19
CA GLY A 231 2.55 15.63 6.26
C GLY A 231 3.98 15.99 5.88
N TYR A 232 4.78 15.04 5.33
CA TYR A 232 6.15 15.30 4.88
C TYR A 232 6.17 15.80 3.42
N ASP A 233 7.06 16.76 3.11
CA ASP A 233 7.22 17.30 1.75
C ASP A 233 8.03 16.34 0.87
N VAL A 234 7.34 15.61 0.02
CA VAL A 234 7.92 14.61 -0.91
C VAL A 234 7.42 14.75 -2.35
N ASN A 235 6.65 15.80 -2.64
CA ASN A 235 6.11 15.99 -4.00
C ASN A 235 7.23 16.31 -5.01
N PRO A 236 7.14 15.75 -6.25
CA PRO A 236 6.07 14.89 -6.77
C PRO A 236 6.13 13.44 -6.25
N ILE A 237 5.01 12.69 -6.37
CA ILE A 237 4.95 11.25 -6.12
C ILE A 237 5.19 10.57 -7.46
N ASP A 238 6.44 10.24 -7.77
CA ASP A 238 6.91 9.78 -9.07
C ASP A 238 7.72 8.48 -9.03
N GLY A 239 8.01 7.98 -7.83
CA GLY A 239 8.84 6.79 -7.66
C GLY A 239 10.31 6.99 -8.04
N ILE A 240 10.76 8.25 -8.16
CA ILE A 240 12.14 8.59 -8.52
C ILE A 240 12.91 8.97 -7.25
N PRO A 241 14.09 8.36 -7.00
CA PRO A 241 14.96 8.74 -5.89
C PRO A 241 15.36 10.20 -5.96
N GLY A 242 15.29 10.91 -4.83
CA GLY A 242 15.64 12.31 -4.79
C GLY A 242 15.85 12.85 -3.39
N LYS A 243 16.56 13.96 -3.29
CA LYS A 243 16.97 14.57 -2.03
C LYS A 243 15.77 14.91 -1.11
N LYS A 244 14.64 15.31 -1.68
CA LYS A 244 13.40 15.54 -0.90
C LYS A 244 12.92 14.27 -0.22
N THR A 245 12.83 13.19 -0.98
CA THR A 245 12.38 11.87 -0.47
C THR A 245 13.32 11.36 0.62
N ASP A 246 14.64 11.45 0.38
CA ASP A 246 15.64 11.01 1.37
C ASP A 246 15.57 11.82 2.66
N THR A 247 15.38 13.14 2.53
CA THR A 247 15.22 14.04 3.70
C THR A 247 13.95 13.68 4.46
N ALA A 248 12.84 13.45 3.77
CA ALA A 248 11.56 13.11 4.39
C ALA A 248 11.61 11.74 5.10
N ILE A 249 12.23 10.72 4.48
CA ILE A 249 12.45 9.42 5.12
C ILE A 249 13.29 9.60 6.39
N THR A 250 14.39 10.32 6.32
CA THR A 250 15.28 10.56 7.46
C THR A 250 14.55 11.28 8.59
N GLN A 251 13.76 12.30 8.25
CA GLN A 251 12.96 13.04 9.24
C GLN A 251 11.88 12.14 9.85
N PHE A 252 11.18 11.35 9.05
CA PHE A 252 10.18 10.40 9.53
C PHE A 252 10.78 9.39 10.53
N LEU A 253 11.92 8.79 10.18
CA LEU A 253 12.61 7.85 11.06
C LEU A 253 12.98 8.49 12.39
N LYS A 254 13.47 9.73 12.38
CA LYS A 254 13.80 10.50 13.56
C LYS A 254 12.56 10.80 14.41
N ASP A 255 11.49 11.30 13.81
CA ASP A 255 10.26 11.69 14.51
C ASP A 255 9.56 10.51 15.19
N HIS A 256 9.69 9.32 14.58
CA HIS A 256 9.14 8.07 15.11
C HIS A 256 10.15 7.21 15.87
N GLN A 257 11.37 7.72 16.14
CA GLN A 257 12.44 7.05 16.89
C GLN A 257 12.81 5.67 16.32
N LEU A 258 12.81 5.56 14.99
CA LEU A 258 13.13 4.34 14.27
C LEU A 258 14.61 4.31 13.85
N ALA A 259 15.18 3.11 13.80
CA ALA A 259 16.52 2.90 13.23
C ALA A 259 16.49 3.05 11.70
N ASN A 260 17.62 3.41 11.09
CA ASN A 260 17.71 3.62 9.63
C ASN A 260 17.33 2.37 8.82
N GLU A 261 17.61 1.19 9.36
CA GLU A 261 17.30 -0.11 8.75
C GLU A 261 15.78 -0.35 8.63
N ALA A 262 14.96 0.39 9.40
CA ALA A 262 13.51 0.28 9.31
C ALA A 262 12.98 0.65 7.92
N ALA A 263 13.63 1.57 7.20
CA ALA A 263 13.21 2.03 5.88
C ALA A 263 13.24 0.92 4.80
N ILE A 264 14.08 -0.10 4.98
CA ILE A 264 14.17 -1.23 4.05
C ILE A 264 13.37 -2.45 4.51
N ALA A 265 12.86 -2.43 5.76
CA ALA A 265 12.08 -3.54 6.30
C ALA A 265 10.72 -3.68 5.58
N PRO A 266 10.20 -4.91 5.39
CA PRO A 266 8.87 -5.13 4.83
C PRO A 266 7.75 -4.45 5.61
N SER A 267 7.90 -4.32 6.94
CA SER A 267 6.95 -3.68 7.84
C SER A 267 6.94 -2.14 7.76
N PHE A 268 7.84 -1.53 7.00
CA PHE A 268 7.92 -0.06 6.92
C PHE A 268 6.63 0.56 6.40
N PHE A 269 5.96 -0.10 5.45
CA PHE A 269 4.66 0.33 4.94
C PHE A 269 3.57 0.36 6.02
N ASP A 270 3.58 -0.60 6.95
CA ASP A 270 2.60 -0.63 8.04
C ASP A 270 2.82 0.55 9.00
N VAL A 271 4.08 0.84 9.32
CA VAL A 271 4.45 1.99 10.18
C VAL A 271 4.07 3.32 9.52
N LEU A 272 4.38 3.48 8.23
CA LEU A 272 3.99 4.66 7.46
C LEU A 272 2.47 4.83 7.39
N ALA A 273 1.72 3.74 7.14
CA ALA A 273 0.27 3.77 7.07
C ALA A 273 -0.37 4.12 8.42
N GLU A 274 0.15 3.57 9.52
CA GLU A 274 -0.31 3.91 10.87
C GLU A 274 -0.06 5.39 11.19
N ALA A 275 1.13 5.90 10.90
CA ALA A 275 1.47 7.30 11.10
C ALA A 275 0.58 8.23 10.24
N ALA A 276 0.41 7.90 8.96
CA ALA A 276 -0.47 8.64 8.06
C ALA A 276 -1.92 8.66 8.54
N THR A 277 -2.42 7.54 9.09
CA THR A 277 -3.79 7.47 9.64
C THR A 277 -3.95 8.38 10.84
N LYS A 278 -2.94 8.49 11.70
CA LYS A 278 -2.97 9.36 12.89
C LYS A 278 -2.93 10.85 12.56
N THR A 279 -2.37 11.22 11.40
CA THR A 279 -2.25 12.61 10.95
C THR A 279 -3.42 13.06 10.08
N GLN A 280 -4.33 12.18 9.70
CA GLN A 280 -5.49 12.55 8.91
C GLN A 280 -6.44 13.47 9.67
N SER A 281 -6.94 14.49 8.98
CA SER A 281 -8.03 15.33 9.48
C SER A 281 -9.31 14.52 9.68
N ASP A 282 -10.08 14.83 10.70
CA ASP A 282 -11.40 14.24 10.94
C ASP A 282 -12.52 14.79 10.03
N PHE A 283 -12.16 15.61 9.03
CA PHE A 283 -13.13 16.10 8.07
C PHE A 283 -13.78 14.99 7.25
N ALA A 284 -15.09 15.03 7.10
CA ALA A 284 -15.85 14.08 6.29
C ALA A 284 -16.98 14.76 5.54
N TRP A 285 -17.28 14.30 4.33
CA TRP A 285 -18.57 14.52 3.68
C TRP A 285 -19.51 13.37 3.99
N CYS A 286 -20.79 13.68 4.26
CA CYS A 286 -21.85 12.69 4.30
C CYS A 286 -22.91 13.06 3.26
N ASN A 287 -23.21 12.14 2.37
CA ASN A 287 -24.22 12.30 1.33
C ASN A 287 -25.59 11.83 1.85
N ASP A 288 -26.40 12.79 2.28
CA ASP A 288 -27.77 12.56 2.74
C ASP A 288 -28.81 12.71 1.59
N THR A 289 -28.38 12.69 0.32
CA THR A 289 -29.25 12.79 -0.87
C THR A 289 -29.55 11.42 -1.47
N ALA A 290 -30.49 11.38 -2.40
CA ALA A 290 -30.80 10.18 -3.19
C ALA A 290 -29.87 9.98 -4.40
N TYR A 291 -28.97 10.91 -4.69
CA TYR A 291 -28.09 10.91 -5.85
C TYR A 291 -26.66 10.54 -5.47
N THR A 292 -25.87 10.07 -6.43
CA THR A 292 -24.39 10.06 -6.27
C THR A 292 -23.89 11.49 -6.22
N VAL A 293 -22.98 11.77 -5.32
CA VAL A 293 -22.33 13.10 -5.21
C VAL A 293 -20.86 12.97 -5.60
N MET A 294 -20.42 13.92 -6.44
CA MET A 294 -19.01 14.14 -6.77
C MET A 294 -18.50 15.32 -5.98
N ALA A 295 -17.51 15.11 -5.10
CA ALA A 295 -16.98 16.14 -4.23
C ALA A 295 -15.53 16.50 -4.57
N SER A 296 -15.15 17.74 -4.33
CA SER A 296 -13.80 18.26 -4.50
C SER A 296 -13.38 19.04 -3.26
N LEU A 297 -12.11 18.95 -2.92
CA LEU A 297 -11.50 19.55 -1.73
C LEU A 297 -10.39 20.52 -2.12
N GLY A 298 -10.41 21.73 -1.56
CA GLY A 298 -9.28 22.66 -1.56
C GLY A 298 -8.59 22.63 -0.19
N VAL A 299 -7.29 22.41 -0.17
CA VAL A 299 -6.49 22.38 1.06
C VAL A 299 -5.48 23.53 1.02
N GLU A 300 -5.60 24.47 1.96
CA GLU A 300 -4.64 25.56 2.09
C GLU A 300 -3.53 25.19 3.09
N SER A 301 -2.30 25.14 2.59
CA SER A 301 -1.09 24.92 3.38
C SER A 301 0.00 25.89 2.92
N ASN A 302 0.72 26.52 3.85
CA ASN A 302 1.85 27.42 3.54
C ASN A 302 1.54 28.48 2.46
N ALA A 303 0.36 29.10 2.51
CA ALA A 303 -0.12 30.13 1.57
C ALA A 303 -0.41 29.64 0.13
N ALA A 304 -0.37 28.35 -0.15
CA ALA A 304 -0.83 27.76 -1.40
C ALA A 304 -2.10 26.92 -1.15
N ILE A 305 -3.03 26.97 -2.09
CA ILE A 305 -4.21 26.11 -2.11
C ILE A 305 -3.96 25.01 -3.13
N VAL A 306 -4.22 23.78 -2.76
CA VAL A 306 -4.22 22.65 -3.70
C VAL A 306 -5.63 22.08 -3.75
N THR A 307 -6.26 22.08 -4.94
CA THR A 307 -7.54 21.41 -5.15
C THR A 307 -7.35 19.99 -5.62
N ARG A 308 -8.18 19.09 -5.10
CA ARG A 308 -8.20 17.66 -5.43
C ARG A 308 -9.62 17.20 -5.64
N GLY A 309 -9.88 16.39 -6.66
CA GLY A 309 -11.19 15.81 -6.99
C GLY A 309 -11.06 14.74 -8.06
N TRP A 310 -12.07 14.05 -8.42
CA TRP A 310 -13.38 14.02 -7.80
C TRP A 310 -13.49 12.82 -6.85
N TYR A 311 -14.14 13.03 -5.72
CA TYR A 311 -14.43 12.00 -4.74
C TYR A 311 -15.89 11.59 -4.89
N ARG A 312 -16.14 10.33 -5.27
CA ARG A 312 -17.48 9.79 -5.45
C ARG A 312 -18.06 9.32 -4.13
N ILE A 313 -19.25 9.81 -3.78
CA ILE A 313 -19.95 9.51 -2.53
C ILE A 313 -21.34 9.02 -2.85
N GLU A 314 -21.58 7.72 -2.60
CA GLU A 314 -22.89 7.11 -2.83
C GLU A 314 -23.95 7.61 -1.84
N PRO A 315 -25.25 7.50 -2.17
CA PRO A 315 -26.35 7.86 -1.27
C PRO A 315 -26.23 7.19 0.10
N GLY A 316 -26.42 7.98 1.17
CA GLY A 316 -26.35 7.50 2.55
C GLY A 316 -24.91 7.14 3.03
N ARG A 317 -23.87 7.44 2.26
CA ARG A 317 -22.48 7.16 2.63
C ARG A 317 -21.76 8.43 3.07
N CYS A 318 -20.77 8.24 3.96
CA CYS A 318 -19.81 9.27 4.32
C CYS A 318 -18.44 8.89 3.75
N LEU A 319 -17.65 9.92 3.38
CA LEU A 319 -16.30 9.77 2.89
C LEU A 319 -15.37 10.74 3.60
N LYS A 320 -14.27 10.24 4.15
CA LYS A 320 -13.16 11.04 4.68
C LYS A 320 -12.10 11.19 3.57
N PRO A 321 -11.89 12.40 3.02
CA PRO A 321 -10.82 12.63 2.06
C PRO A 321 -9.46 12.58 2.75
N PRO A 322 -8.39 12.16 2.03
CA PRO A 322 -7.04 12.17 2.57
C PRO A 322 -6.54 13.61 2.71
N ILE A 323 -6.52 14.12 3.92
CA ILE A 323 -6.00 15.45 4.26
C ILE A 323 -4.79 15.24 5.16
N SER A 324 -3.61 15.61 4.66
CA SER A 324 -2.36 15.50 5.40
C SER A 324 -2.16 16.67 6.34
N GLY A 325 -1.75 16.41 7.56
CA GLY A 325 -1.41 17.41 8.56
C GLY A 325 -2.62 18.23 9.04
N GLN A 326 -2.33 19.43 9.57
CA GLN A 326 -3.36 20.39 9.95
C GLN A 326 -3.41 21.51 8.91
N PRO A 327 -4.36 21.49 7.97
CA PRO A 327 -4.49 22.54 6.98
C PRO A 327 -4.90 23.85 7.66
N ARG A 328 -4.43 24.96 7.12
CA ARG A 328 -4.84 26.30 7.58
C ARG A 328 -6.30 26.57 7.30
N ARG A 329 -6.76 26.17 6.11
CA ARG A 329 -8.16 26.27 5.68
C ARG A 329 -8.51 25.09 4.78
N LEU A 330 -9.77 24.69 4.83
CA LEU A 330 -10.35 23.70 3.92
C LEU A 330 -11.45 24.38 3.11
N TYR A 331 -11.56 24.01 1.85
CA TYR A 331 -12.58 24.45 0.93
C TYR A 331 -13.27 23.23 0.33
N SER A 332 -14.57 23.28 0.17
CA SER A 332 -15.36 22.16 -0.36
C SER A 332 -16.26 22.65 -1.49
N TYR A 333 -16.30 21.87 -2.55
CA TYR A 333 -17.29 21.90 -3.60
C TYR A 333 -17.83 20.51 -3.83
N ALA A 334 -19.14 20.37 -4.06
CA ALA A 334 -19.74 19.11 -4.40
C ALA A 334 -20.96 19.31 -5.31
N GLU A 335 -21.26 18.33 -6.14
CA GLU A 335 -22.42 18.32 -7.02
C GLU A 335 -23.05 16.94 -7.10
N ALA A 336 -24.37 16.87 -7.17
CA ALA A 336 -25.08 15.63 -7.41
C ALA A 336 -25.04 15.27 -8.89
N VAL A 337 -24.79 13.99 -9.19
CA VAL A 337 -24.79 13.49 -10.56
C VAL A 337 -25.79 12.36 -10.74
N ASP A 338 -26.34 12.26 -11.94
CA ASP A 338 -27.20 11.17 -12.35
C ASP A 338 -26.39 9.92 -12.77
N LYS A 339 -27.10 8.88 -13.24
CA LYS A 339 -26.50 7.63 -13.72
C LYS A 339 -25.56 7.80 -14.93
N ASP A 340 -25.70 8.89 -15.69
CA ASP A 340 -24.92 9.20 -16.89
C ASP A 340 -23.77 10.18 -16.55
N GLY A 341 -23.60 10.53 -15.27
CA GLY A 341 -22.56 11.43 -14.77
C GLY A 341 -22.84 12.92 -15.00
N GLN A 342 -24.09 13.28 -15.38
CA GLN A 342 -24.48 14.66 -15.59
C GLN A 342 -24.95 15.28 -14.27
N THR A 343 -24.58 16.54 -14.04
CA THR A 343 -25.01 17.26 -12.84
C THR A 343 -26.52 17.39 -12.81
N VAL A 344 -27.12 17.00 -11.68
CA VAL A 344 -28.58 17.02 -11.48
C VAL A 344 -29.09 18.44 -11.34
N LYS A 345 -30.25 18.73 -12.00
CA LYS A 345 -30.99 19.99 -11.82
C LYS A 345 -32.28 19.75 -11.06
N ARG A 346 -32.62 20.70 -10.19
CA ARG A 346 -33.95 20.85 -9.60
C ARG A 346 -34.58 22.16 -10.06
N GLY A 347 -35.57 22.07 -10.94
CA GLY A 347 -36.02 23.23 -11.67
C GLY A 347 -34.89 23.83 -12.49
N ASP A 348 -34.63 25.13 -12.32
CA ASP A 348 -33.53 25.82 -13.02
C ASP A 348 -32.19 25.83 -12.24
N GLN A 349 -32.14 25.23 -11.05
CA GLN A 349 -30.94 25.26 -10.20
C GLN A 349 -30.20 23.92 -10.24
N TRP A 350 -28.87 24.00 -10.34
CA TRP A 350 -27.98 22.85 -10.18
C TRP A 350 -27.98 22.38 -8.72
N LEU A 351 -28.05 21.10 -8.50
CA LEU A 351 -27.92 20.52 -7.17
C LEU A 351 -26.43 20.41 -6.82
N ALA A 352 -25.90 21.51 -6.30
CA ALA A 352 -24.50 21.68 -5.96
C ALA A 352 -24.34 22.40 -4.62
N TRP A 353 -23.26 22.06 -3.91
CA TRP A 353 -22.87 22.63 -2.62
C TRP A 353 -21.50 23.29 -2.78
N GLY A 354 -21.50 24.59 -2.79
CA GLY A 354 -20.29 25.38 -2.99
C GLY A 354 -20.37 26.73 -2.27
N GLY A 355 -19.50 27.65 -2.67
CA GLY A 355 -19.39 28.99 -2.07
C GLY A 355 -18.79 30.00 -3.03
N THR A 356 -18.14 31.01 -2.48
CA THR A 356 -17.66 32.18 -3.25
C THR A 356 -16.18 32.15 -3.60
N THR A 357 -15.41 31.19 -3.05
CA THR A 357 -13.98 31.09 -3.36
C THR A 357 -13.80 30.35 -4.69
N ILE A 358 -13.37 31.06 -5.73
CA ILE A 358 -13.17 30.47 -7.05
C ILE A 358 -11.84 29.70 -7.08
N LEU A 359 -11.90 28.40 -7.36
CA LEU A 359 -10.75 27.54 -7.53
C LEU A 359 -10.89 26.69 -8.81
N CYS A 360 -9.75 26.28 -9.37
CA CYS A 360 -9.73 25.51 -10.62
C CYS A 360 -10.07 24.03 -10.36
N THR A 361 -10.80 23.46 -11.33
CA THR A 361 -11.14 22.04 -11.40
C THR A 361 -10.98 21.55 -12.84
N ARG A 362 -11.17 20.25 -13.10
CA ARG A 362 -11.34 19.68 -14.44
C ARG A 362 -12.28 18.48 -14.38
N PRO A 363 -12.86 18.02 -15.50
CA PRO A 363 -13.83 16.93 -15.52
C PRO A 363 -13.28 15.62 -14.94
N ASP A 364 -12.03 15.28 -15.25
CA ASP A 364 -11.36 14.08 -14.75
C ASP A 364 -10.79 14.28 -13.35
N ARG A 365 -10.27 13.19 -12.77
CA ARG A 365 -9.55 13.26 -11.49
C ARG A 365 -8.37 14.23 -11.59
N PHE A 366 -8.19 15.07 -10.56
CA PHE A 366 -7.20 16.15 -10.59
C PHE A 366 -6.55 16.43 -9.23
N GLU A 367 -5.37 17.03 -9.34
CA GLU A 367 -4.69 17.77 -8.31
C GLU A 367 -4.11 19.04 -8.95
N ILE A 368 -4.58 20.22 -8.52
CA ILE A 368 -4.23 21.51 -9.10
C ILE A 368 -3.74 22.44 -7.99
N SER A 369 -2.59 23.08 -8.20
CA SER A 369 -1.98 24.01 -7.24
C SER A 369 -1.95 25.46 -7.73
N ASP A 370 -2.16 25.71 -9.02
CA ASP A 370 -2.24 27.04 -9.60
C ASP A 370 -3.68 27.40 -9.94
N HIS A 371 -4.19 28.45 -9.28
CA HIS A 371 -5.58 28.93 -9.42
C HIS A 371 -5.67 30.37 -9.93
N LEU A 372 -4.58 30.93 -10.48
CA LEU A 372 -4.55 32.34 -10.88
C LEU A 372 -5.39 32.60 -12.13
N ASP A 373 -5.37 31.70 -13.10
CA ASP A 373 -6.15 31.80 -14.33
C ASP A 373 -6.53 30.42 -14.84
N CYS A 374 -7.63 29.90 -14.32
CA CYS A 374 -8.12 28.56 -14.71
C CYS A 374 -8.41 28.46 -16.20
N GLY A 375 -9.03 29.53 -16.79
CA GLY A 375 -9.42 29.54 -18.20
C GLY A 375 -8.22 29.46 -19.15
N ALA A 376 -7.14 30.20 -18.87
CA ALA A 376 -5.92 30.14 -19.66
C ALA A 376 -5.22 28.78 -19.61
N GLN A 377 -5.45 28.03 -18.53
CA GLN A 377 -4.93 26.67 -18.34
C GLN A 377 -5.86 25.59 -18.91
N GLY A 378 -7.01 25.95 -19.50
CA GLY A 378 -8.01 25.00 -19.98
C GLY A 378 -8.75 24.26 -18.83
N LEU A 379 -8.82 24.90 -17.66
CA LEU A 379 -9.46 24.37 -16.46
C LEU A 379 -10.81 25.02 -16.23
N ASP A 380 -11.71 24.33 -15.55
CA ASP A 380 -13.00 24.85 -15.12
C ASP A 380 -12.86 25.67 -13.83
N MET A 381 -13.76 26.64 -13.62
CA MET A 381 -13.84 27.48 -12.44
C MET A 381 -15.04 27.07 -11.59
N MET A 382 -14.82 26.66 -10.35
CA MET A 382 -15.90 26.32 -9.42
C MET A 382 -15.83 27.16 -8.15
N GLY A 383 -16.99 27.50 -7.60
CA GLY A 383 -17.12 28.24 -6.35
C GLY A 383 -17.05 27.29 -5.15
N PHE A 384 -15.98 27.33 -4.39
CA PHE A 384 -15.79 26.50 -3.20
C PHE A 384 -16.28 27.24 -1.94
N ALA A 385 -16.93 26.50 -1.04
CA ALA A 385 -17.28 26.98 0.31
C ALA A 385 -16.09 26.77 1.25
N LEU A 386 -15.77 27.77 2.06
CA LEU A 386 -14.84 27.62 3.17
C LEU A 386 -15.46 26.68 4.22
N VAL A 387 -14.74 25.64 4.58
CA VAL A 387 -15.09 24.72 5.66
C VAL A 387 -14.22 25.07 6.86
N ASP A 388 -14.84 25.33 8.01
CA ASP A 388 -14.09 25.52 9.24
C ASP A 388 -13.52 24.17 9.69
N PRO A 389 -12.18 23.98 9.70
CA PRO A 389 -11.60 22.74 10.18
C PRO A 389 -11.77 22.51 11.68
N GLY A 390 -12.38 23.45 12.42
CA GLY A 390 -12.76 23.42 13.84
C GLY A 390 -11.97 22.47 14.76
N SER A 391 -11.92 22.74 16.03
CA SER A 391 -11.34 21.85 17.04
C SER A 391 -12.21 20.62 17.29
N GLY A 392 -12.35 19.73 16.31
CA GLY A 392 -13.19 18.53 16.40
C GLY A 392 -13.50 17.93 15.04
N SER A 393 -14.22 16.80 15.01
CA SER A 393 -14.63 16.19 13.76
C SER A 393 -15.62 17.11 13.01
N SER A 394 -15.19 17.67 11.88
CA SER A 394 -16.07 18.48 11.02
C SER A 394 -16.71 17.58 9.96
N THR A 395 -18.03 17.38 10.08
CA THR A 395 -18.77 16.62 9.06
C THR A 395 -19.65 17.57 8.26
N LEU A 396 -19.39 17.68 6.97
CA LEU A 396 -20.25 18.41 6.03
C LEU A 396 -21.32 17.46 5.47
N ARG A 397 -22.57 17.72 5.83
CA ARG A 397 -23.71 16.95 5.30
C ARG A 397 -24.27 17.60 4.06
N LEU A 398 -24.23 16.87 2.96
CA LEU A 398 -24.76 17.27 1.67
C LEU A 398 -26.22 16.82 1.62
N ARG A 399 -27.14 17.79 1.64
CA ARG A 399 -28.58 17.56 1.67
C ARG A 399 -29.25 18.26 0.52
N GLU A 400 -30.35 17.70 0.08
CA GLU A 400 -31.21 18.37 -0.86
C GLU A 400 -31.88 19.56 -0.16
N PRO A 401 -31.99 20.74 -0.81
CA PRO A 401 -32.64 21.93 -0.25
C PRO A 401 -34.14 21.76 -0.03
#